data_597344d1cd7e957064fdbff7697ba95c
#
_entry.id   597344d1cd7e957064fdbff7697ba95c
#
_cell.length_a   1.000
_cell.length_b   1.000
_cell.length_c   1.000
_cell.angle_alpha   90.00
_cell.angle_beta   90.00
_cell.angle_gamma   90.00
#
_symmetry.space_group_name_H-M   'P 1'
#
loop_
_entity.id
_entity.type
_entity.pdbx_description
1 polymer ?
#
loop_
_entity_poly.entity_id
_entity_poly.type
_entity_poly.pdbx_seq_one_letter_code
_entity_poly.pdbx_strand_id
1 'polypeptide(L)'
;LAMDLGLAKERLERGDDPAGTVMLVGQAHDEAKRAITDLRELVRGIHPAVLADRGLDAALSSVAARCPIPVDLQVDLPERPPAPVEATAYFVVTEALTNVAKHSRARGARVRISRRGPMVTVEVTDDGVGGAVVQEAGGLAGLADRVRAVEGTLRLASPPGGPTTLLAELPCGS
;
A
#
# COMPACT_ATOMS: atom_id res chain seq x y z
N LEU A 1 -15.44 5.09 -19.48
CA LEU A 1 -14.82 3.77 -19.58
C LEU A 1 -15.56 2.81 -20.51
N ALA A 2 -16.82 2.39 -20.16
CA ALA A 2 -17.58 1.40 -20.97
C ALA A 2 -17.86 1.93 -22.39
N MET A 3 -18.17 3.21 -22.53
CA MET A 3 -18.42 3.88 -23.81
C MET A 3 -17.15 3.96 -24.67
N ASP A 4 -16.00 4.30 -24.08
CA ASP A 4 -14.72 4.42 -24.80
C ASP A 4 -14.24 3.05 -25.27
N LEU A 5 -14.38 2.02 -24.45
CA LEU A 5 -14.09 0.63 -24.84
C LEU A 5 -15.05 0.12 -25.94
N GLY A 6 -16.33 0.51 -25.87
CA GLY A 6 -17.32 0.21 -26.91
C GLY A 6 -16.95 0.81 -28.25
N LEU A 7 -16.58 2.09 -28.25
CA LEU A 7 -16.15 2.81 -29.45
C LEU A 7 -14.82 2.27 -30.02
N ALA A 8 -13.88 1.94 -29.14
CA ALA A 8 -12.62 1.32 -29.54
C ALA A 8 -12.83 -0.04 -30.20
N LYS A 9 -13.73 -0.86 -29.64
CA LYS A 9 -14.11 -2.16 -30.24
C LYS A 9 -14.74 -1.99 -31.60
N GLU A 10 -15.71 -1.07 -31.76
CA GLU A 10 -16.38 -0.81 -33.05
C GLU A 10 -15.39 -0.34 -34.13
N ARG A 11 -14.43 0.52 -33.79
CA ARG A 11 -13.38 0.96 -34.70
C ARG A 11 -12.44 -0.17 -35.12
N LEU A 12 -12.07 -1.05 -34.17
CA LEU A 12 -11.27 -2.23 -34.48
C LEU A 12 -12.01 -3.21 -35.41
N GLU A 13 -13.30 -3.43 -35.22
CA GLU A 13 -14.11 -4.29 -36.09
C GLU A 13 -14.26 -3.75 -37.50
N ARG A 14 -14.26 -2.43 -37.65
CA ARG A 14 -14.32 -1.75 -38.99
C ARG A 14 -12.96 -1.56 -39.64
N GLY A 15 -11.87 -1.76 -38.90
CA GLY A 15 -10.51 -1.50 -39.38
C GLY A 15 -10.19 -0.02 -39.56
N ASP A 16 -10.99 0.84 -38.92
CA ASP A 16 -10.87 2.29 -39.02
C ASP A 16 -10.00 2.86 -37.90
N ASP A 17 -9.18 3.88 -38.22
CA ASP A 17 -8.43 4.72 -37.25
C ASP A 17 -7.70 3.97 -36.15
N PRO A 18 -6.62 3.22 -36.43
CA PRO A 18 -5.83 2.54 -35.44
C PRO A 18 -5.24 3.48 -34.39
N ALA A 19 -4.83 4.67 -34.74
CA ALA A 19 -4.25 5.67 -33.84
C ALA A 19 -5.29 6.19 -32.84
N GLY A 20 -6.50 6.52 -33.31
CA GLY A 20 -7.60 6.93 -32.43
C GLY A 20 -8.08 5.78 -31.53
N THR A 21 -8.01 4.54 -32.01
CA THR A 21 -8.34 3.36 -31.18
C THR A 21 -7.35 3.18 -30.02
N VAL A 22 -6.05 3.30 -30.28
CA VAL A 22 -5.00 3.24 -29.22
C VAL A 22 -5.22 4.34 -28.19
N MET A 23 -5.59 5.54 -28.63
CA MET A 23 -5.87 6.66 -27.72
C MET A 23 -7.10 6.39 -26.83
N LEU A 24 -8.18 5.84 -27.38
CA LEU A 24 -9.39 5.48 -26.63
C LEU A 24 -9.11 4.38 -25.60
N VAL A 25 -8.32 3.37 -25.96
CA VAL A 25 -7.90 2.31 -25.04
C VAL A 25 -7.02 2.89 -23.92
N GLY A 26 -6.10 3.81 -24.25
CA GLY A 26 -5.28 4.51 -23.26
C GLY A 26 -6.12 5.32 -22.27
N GLN A 27 -7.08 6.09 -22.75
CA GLN A 27 -8.00 6.86 -21.90
C GLN A 27 -8.83 5.96 -21.00
N ALA A 28 -9.40 4.87 -21.53
CA ALA A 28 -10.16 3.89 -20.76
C ALA A 28 -9.29 3.21 -19.69
N HIS A 29 -8.03 2.92 -20.00
CA HIS A 29 -7.08 2.35 -19.04
C HIS A 29 -6.79 3.32 -17.89
N ASP A 30 -6.54 4.60 -18.19
CA ASP A 30 -6.26 5.62 -17.17
C ASP A 30 -7.50 5.93 -16.32
N GLU A 31 -8.68 5.90 -16.89
CA GLU A 31 -9.95 6.03 -16.17
C GLU A 31 -10.18 4.82 -15.23
N ALA A 32 -9.90 3.60 -15.70
CA ALA A 32 -9.97 2.40 -14.87
C ALA A 32 -8.98 2.45 -13.70
N LYS A 33 -7.75 2.90 -13.94
CA LYS A 33 -6.77 3.10 -12.86
C LYS A 33 -7.25 4.10 -11.82
N ARG A 34 -7.82 5.23 -12.24
CA ARG A 34 -8.40 6.23 -11.32
C ARG A 34 -9.54 5.64 -10.52
N ALA A 35 -10.51 4.99 -11.16
CA ALA A 35 -11.64 4.35 -10.48
C ALA A 35 -11.20 3.29 -9.46
N ILE A 36 -10.18 2.49 -9.79
CA ILE A 36 -9.60 1.52 -8.85
C ILE A 36 -8.92 2.23 -7.67
N THR A 37 -8.28 3.37 -7.90
CA THR A 37 -7.68 4.17 -6.84
C THR A 37 -8.75 4.76 -5.93
N ASP A 38 -9.79 5.37 -6.49
CA ASP A 38 -10.92 5.92 -5.76
C ASP A 38 -11.67 4.84 -4.96
N LEU A 39 -11.87 3.67 -5.56
CA LEU A 39 -12.48 2.52 -4.88
C LEU A 39 -11.59 2.02 -3.74
N ARG A 40 -10.28 1.99 -3.94
CA ARG A 40 -9.33 1.64 -2.88
C ARG A 40 -9.33 2.66 -1.76
N GLU A 41 -9.47 3.94 -2.06
CA GLU A 41 -9.60 4.99 -1.04
C GLU A 41 -10.91 4.87 -0.26
N LEU A 42 -12.02 4.58 -0.92
CA LEU A 42 -13.30 4.27 -0.29
C LEU A 42 -13.22 3.02 0.60
N VAL A 43 -12.63 1.94 0.10
CA VAL A 43 -12.44 0.68 0.85
C VAL A 43 -11.39 0.84 1.96
N ARG A 44 -10.40 1.69 1.78
CA ARG A 44 -9.39 2.06 2.81
C ARG A 44 -9.98 2.87 3.96
N GLY A 45 -11.16 3.48 3.78
CA GLY A 45 -11.96 4.07 4.86
C GLY A 45 -12.72 3.04 5.70
N ILE A 46 -12.88 1.81 5.20
CA ILE A 46 -13.49 0.71 5.95
C ILE A 46 -12.38 0.04 6.77
N HIS A 47 -12.41 0.26 8.08
CA HIS A 47 -11.60 -0.49 9.03
C HIS A 47 -11.84 -1.99 8.79
N PRO A 48 -10.80 -2.81 8.56
CA PRO A 48 -11.02 -4.26 8.48
C PRO A 48 -11.67 -4.73 9.77
N ALA A 49 -12.78 -5.47 9.68
CA ALA A 49 -13.49 -5.96 10.87
C ALA A 49 -12.54 -6.70 11.83
N VAL A 50 -11.58 -7.46 11.28
CA VAL A 50 -10.53 -8.15 12.05
C VAL A 50 -9.65 -7.18 12.84
N LEU A 51 -9.34 -6.00 12.31
CA LEU A 51 -8.56 -4.98 13.02
C LEU A 51 -9.35 -4.42 14.20
N ALA A 52 -10.64 -4.10 13.97
CA ALA A 52 -11.52 -3.60 15.04
C ALA A 52 -11.70 -4.64 16.16
N ASP A 53 -11.97 -5.90 15.79
CA ASP A 53 -12.34 -6.98 16.71
C ASP A 53 -11.12 -7.60 17.42
N ARG A 54 -10.03 -7.84 16.69
CA ARG A 54 -8.88 -8.65 17.16
C ARG A 54 -7.57 -7.89 17.24
N GLY A 55 -7.56 -6.60 16.84
CA GLY A 55 -6.38 -5.75 16.87
C GLY A 55 -5.36 -6.03 15.76
N LEU A 56 -4.25 -5.30 15.85
CA LEU A 56 -3.26 -5.18 14.78
C LEU A 56 -2.54 -6.50 14.48
N ASP A 57 -2.16 -7.25 15.50
CA ASP A 57 -1.42 -8.52 15.36
C ASP A 57 -2.23 -9.54 14.53
N ALA A 58 -3.48 -9.81 14.90
CA ALA A 58 -4.34 -10.74 14.17
C ALA A 58 -4.64 -10.29 12.74
N ALA A 59 -4.85 -8.98 12.54
CA ALA A 59 -5.08 -8.41 11.22
C ALA A 59 -3.85 -8.57 10.31
N LEU A 60 -2.65 -8.27 10.83
CA LEU A 60 -1.41 -8.37 10.07
C LEU A 60 -0.96 -9.81 9.84
N SER A 61 -1.20 -10.72 10.79
CA SER A 61 -0.99 -12.15 10.59
C SER A 61 -1.78 -12.67 9.38
N SER A 62 -3.01 -12.19 9.20
CA SER A 62 -3.84 -12.53 8.03
C SER A 62 -3.30 -11.93 6.72
N VAL A 63 -2.68 -10.75 6.77
CA VAL A 63 -2.03 -10.11 5.60
C VAL A 63 -0.75 -10.87 5.24
N ALA A 64 0.10 -11.15 6.23
CA ALA A 64 1.36 -11.88 6.06
C ALA A 64 1.14 -13.28 5.47
N ALA A 65 0.12 -14.01 5.95
CA ALA A 65 -0.23 -15.34 5.44
C ALA A 65 -0.66 -15.37 3.97
N ARG A 66 -1.15 -14.23 3.43
CA ARG A 66 -1.54 -14.10 2.01
C ARG A 66 -0.44 -13.51 1.14
N CYS A 67 0.69 -13.11 1.71
CA CYS A 67 1.81 -12.60 0.95
C CYS A 67 2.45 -13.75 0.14
N PRO A 68 2.79 -13.55 -1.15
CA PRO A 68 3.37 -14.60 -1.99
C PRO A 68 4.81 -14.97 -1.60
N ILE A 69 5.45 -14.18 -0.72
CA ILE A 69 6.77 -14.45 -0.18
C ILE A 69 6.71 -14.59 1.35
N PRO A 70 7.66 -15.28 1.98
CA PRO A 70 7.73 -15.39 3.44
C PRO A 70 7.82 -14.02 4.12
N VAL A 71 7.01 -13.82 5.17
CA VAL A 71 7.01 -12.60 6.00
C VAL A 71 7.30 -12.98 7.44
N ASP A 72 8.40 -12.45 7.98
CA ASP A 72 8.71 -12.49 9.41
C ASP A 72 8.01 -11.33 10.12
N LEU A 73 6.89 -11.62 10.81
CA LEU A 73 6.06 -10.63 11.49
C LEU A 73 6.31 -10.65 13.00
N GLN A 74 6.66 -9.50 13.56
CA GLN A 74 6.84 -9.29 15.00
C GLN A 74 6.06 -8.05 15.44
N VAL A 75 5.10 -8.24 16.35
CA VAL A 75 4.27 -7.17 16.92
C VAL A 75 4.48 -7.14 18.42
N ASP A 76 5.14 -6.11 18.92
CA ASP A 76 5.40 -5.85 20.33
C ASP A 76 4.67 -4.57 20.76
N LEU A 77 3.40 -4.72 21.08
CA LEU A 77 2.50 -3.66 21.52
C LEU A 77 1.91 -4.06 22.88
N PRO A 78 2.51 -3.62 24.01
CA PRO A 78 2.00 -3.94 25.36
C PRO A 78 0.56 -3.50 25.57
N GLU A 79 0.16 -2.42 24.90
CA GLU A 79 -1.19 -1.85 24.91
C GLU A 79 -1.65 -1.54 23.49
N ARG A 80 -2.95 -1.65 23.27
CA ARG A 80 -3.57 -1.32 21.99
C ARG A 80 -3.44 0.18 21.71
N PRO A 81 -2.87 0.57 20.56
CA PRO A 81 -2.80 1.97 20.18
C PRO A 81 -4.18 2.58 19.92
N PRO A 82 -4.33 3.92 19.95
CA PRO A 82 -5.54 4.58 19.50
C PRO A 82 -5.96 4.14 18.10
N ALA A 83 -7.26 4.00 17.86
CA ALA A 83 -7.80 3.47 16.60
C ALA A 83 -7.24 4.13 15.32
N PRO A 84 -7.03 5.47 15.25
CA PRO A 84 -6.41 6.09 14.07
C PRO A 84 -4.96 5.64 13.84
N VAL A 85 -4.19 5.49 14.92
CA VAL A 85 -2.78 5.02 14.87
C VAL A 85 -2.72 3.56 14.47
N GLU A 86 -3.57 2.72 15.05
CA GLU A 86 -3.68 1.31 14.72
C GLU A 86 -4.05 1.09 13.25
N ALA A 87 -5.02 1.83 12.74
CA ALA A 87 -5.42 1.80 11.33
C ALA A 87 -4.27 2.25 10.41
N THR A 88 -3.59 3.33 10.77
CA THR A 88 -2.46 3.83 9.99
C THR A 88 -1.34 2.79 9.94
N ALA A 89 -0.98 2.18 11.08
CA ALA A 89 0.01 1.10 11.14
C ALA A 89 -0.38 -0.10 10.24
N TYR A 90 -1.64 -0.50 10.26
CA TYR A 90 -2.16 -1.55 9.38
C TYR A 90 -1.98 -1.19 7.90
N PHE A 91 -2.31 0.04 7.49
CA PHE A 91 -2.16 0.48 6.11
C PHE A 91 -0.71 0.58 5.67
N VAL A 92 0.19 1.04 6.56
CA VAL A 92 1.64 1.06 6.29
C VAL A 92 2.14 -0.33 5.91
N VAL A 93 1.82 -1.33 6.71
CA VAL A 93 2.26 -2.71 6.46
C VAL A 93 1.62 -3.29 5.19
N THR A 94 0.31 -3.09 5.02
CA THR A 94 -0.43 -3.65 3.88
C THR A 94 0.08 -3.08 2.55
N GLU A 95 0.32 -1.77 2.48
CA GLU A 95 0.86 -1.13 1.29
C GLU A 95 2.32 -1.55 1.03
N ALA A 96 3.14 -1.59 2.09
CA ALA A 96 4.53 -2.03 1.97
C ALA A 96 4.61 -3.47 1.45
N LEU A 97 3.87 -4.42 2.02
CA LEU A 97 3.86 -5.81 1.57
C LEU A 97 3.28 -5.97 0.14
N THR A 98 2.31 -5.11 -0.24
CA THR A 98 1.82 -5.06 -1.61
C THR A 98 2.91 -4.63 -2.58
N ASN A 99 3.71 -3.62 -2.22
CA ASN A 99 4.82 -3.13 -3.04
C ASN A 99 5.94 -4.18 -3.12
N VAL A 100 6.25 -4.82 -2.01
CA VAL A 100 7.19 -5.96 -1.98
C VAL A 100 6.76 -7.04 -2.96
N ALA A 101 5.51 -7.50 -2.88
CA ALA A 101 4.98 -8.56 -3.75
C ALA A 101 5.00 -8.21 -5.24
N LYS A 102 4.80 -6.92 -5.59
CA LYS A 102 4.69 -6.47 -6.99
C LYS A 102 6.01 -6.06 -7.61
N HIS A 103 6.92 -5.49 -6.82
CA HIS A 103 8.03 -4.71 -7.38
C HIS A 103 9.41 -5.12 -6.88
N SER A 104 9.54 -5.73 -5.68
CA SER A 104 10.85 -5.89 -5.04
C SER A 104 11.68 -7.03 -5.58
N ARG A 105 11.08 -8.09 -6.15
CA ARG A 105 11.74 -9.38 -6.44
C ARG A 105 12.43 -9.99 -5.20
N ALA A 106 11.95 -9.66 -4.01
CA ALA A 106 12.49 -10.14 -2.75
C ALA A 106 12.21 -11.63 -2.55
N ARG A 107 13.04 -12.27 -1.74
CA ARG A 107 12.85 -13.65 -1.28
C ARG A 107 12.11 -13.71 0.05
N GLY A 108 12.10 -12.62 0.80
CA GLY A 108 11.42 -12.47 2.07
C GLY A 108 11.28 -11.02 2.49
N ALA A 109 10.36 -10.80 3.42
CA ALA A 109 10.16 -9.50 4.06
C ALA A 109 10.11 -9.66 5.58
N ARG A 110 10.44 -8.60 6.28
CA ARG A 110 10.33 -8.51 7.74
C ARG A 110 9.47 -7.33 8.11
N VAL A 111 8.53 -7.55 9.03
CA VAL A 111 7.67 -6.52 9.61
C VAL A 111 7.92 -6.47 11.11
N ARG A 112 8.27 -5.31 11.62
CA ARG A 112 8.43 -5.07 13.05
C ARG A 112 7.57 -3.91 13.48
N ILE A 113 6.76 -4.13 14.49
CA ILE A 113 5.94 -3.10 15.11
C ILE A 113 6.25 -3.11 16.59
N SER A 114 6.59 -1.96 17.15
CA SER A 114 6.86 -1.82 18.55
C SER A 114 6.35 -0.49 19.09
N ARG A 115 5.99 -0.46 20.39
CA ARG A 115 5.66 0.78 21.09
C ARG A 115 6.74 1.11 22.09
N ARG A 116 7.22 2.34 22.06
CA ARG A 116 8.15 2.89 23.04
C ARG A 116 7.62 4.23 23.53
N GLY A 117 7.10 4.24 24.75
CA GLY A 117 6.46 5.43 25.31
C GLY A 117 5.28 5.89 24.44
N PRO A 118 5.24 7.18 24.05
CA PRO A 118 4.14 7.73 23.25
C PRO A 118 4.30 7.48 21.74
N MET A 119 5.16 6.55 21.32
CA MET A 119 5.48 6.35 19.91
C MET A 119 5.31 4.89 19.49
N VAL A 120 4.53 4.64 18.43
CA VAL A 120 4.48 3.37 17.72
C VAL A 120 5.38 3.46 16.51
N THR A 121 6.31 2.51 16.38
CA THR A 121 7.22 2.38 15.25
C THR A 121 6.80 1.20 14.41
N VAL A 122 6.65 1.40 13.11
CA VAL A 122 6.36 0.36 12.11
C VAL A 122 7.52 0.33 11.11
N GLU A 123 8.22 -0.78 11.05
CA GLU A 123 9.31 -1.01 10.11
C GLU A 123 8.97 -2.19 9.20
N VAL A 124 9.08 -2.00 7.91
CA VAL A 124 8.95 -3.06 6.90
C VAL A 124 10.21 -3.06 6.05
N THR A 125 10.90 -4.19 6.02
CA THR A 125 12.14 -4.36 5.24
C THR A 125 12.00 -5.57 4.33
N ASP A 126 12.43 -5.45 3.07
CA ASP A 126 12.58 -6.56 2.13
C ASP A 126 14.03 -6.67 1.63
N ASP A 127 14.41 -7.87 1.19
CA ASP A 127 15.73 -8.18 0.63
C ASP A 127 15.77 -8.05 -0.91
N GLY A 128 14.92 -7.21 -1.47
CA GLY A 128 14.74 -7.06 -2.92
C GLY A 128 15.78 -6.19 -3.61
N VAL A 129 15.44 -5.78 -4.84
CA VAL A 129 16.36 -5.05 -5.73
C VAL A 129 16.41 -3.53 -5.46
N GLY A 130 15.62 -3.03 -4.53
CA GLY A 130 15.55 -1.61 -4.20
C GLY A 130 15.10 -0.71 -5.36
N GLY A 131 15.49 0.56 -5.27
CA GLY A 131 15.16 1.56 -6.29
C GLY A 131 13.73 2.10 -6.20
N ALA A 132 13.02 1.84 -5.11
CA ALA A 132 11.70 2.41 -4.90
C ALA A 132 11.78 3.93 -4.68
N VAL A 133 10.88 4.66 -5.35
CA VAL A 133 10.74 6.11 -5.21
C VAL A 133 9.30 6.47 -4.87
N VAL A 134 9.12 7.52 -4.09
CA VAL A 134 7.77 8.07 -3.81
C VAL A 134 7.33 8.86 -5.05
N GLN A 135 6.35 8.35 -5.77
CA GLN A 135 5.72 9.05 -6.90
C GLN A 135 4.51 9.83 -6.40
N GLU A 136 4.28 11.05 -6.89
CA GLU A 136 3.20 11.95 -6.44
C GLU A 136 1.79 11.35 -6.53
N ALA A 137 1.54 10.42 -7.43
CA ALA A 137 0.25 9.74 -7.60
C ALA A 137 0.27 8.25 -7.23
N GLY A 138 1.21 7.80 -6.41
CA GLY A 138 1.41 6.39 -6.04
C GLY A 138 0.84 6.01 -4.67
N GLY A 139 0.78 4.73 -4.38
CA GLY A 139 0.37 4.19 -3.07
C GLY A 139 1.18 4.73 -1.90
N LEU A 140 2.48 4.98 -2.09
CA LEU A 140 3.36 5.58 -1.07
C LEU A 140 3.04 7.06 -0.79
N ALA A 141 2.54 7.83 -1.77
CA ALA A 141 2.11 9.21 -1.53
C ALA A 141 0.85 9.25 -0.64
N GLY A 142 -0.18 8.46 -0.98
CA GLY A 142 -1.38 8.33 -0.16
C GLY A 142 -1.08 7.78 1.25
N LEU A 143 -0.05 6.94 1.38
CA LEU A 143 0.42 6.47 2.67
C LEU A 143 1.08 7.58 3.49
N ALA A 144 1.90 8.42 2.86
CA ALA A 144 2.53 9.57 3.52
C ALA A 144 1.47 10.56 4.06
N ASP A 145 0.40 10.80 3.31
CA ASP A 145 -0.70 11.65 3.76
C ASP A 145 -1.44 11.08 4.97
N ARG A 146 -1.69 9.76 4.99
CA ARG A 146 -2.29 9.08 6.14
C ARG A 146 -1.43 9.13 7.39
N VAL A 147 -0.12 8.91 7.24
CA VAL A 147 0.83 9.00 8.33
C VAL A 147 0.89 10.43 8.87
N ARG A 148 0.85 11.43 7.99
CA ARG A 148 0.82 12.85 8.38
C ARG A 148 -0.49 13.22 9.10
N ALA A 149 -1.63 12.63 8.73
CA ALA A 149 -2.92 12.87 9.37
C ALA A 149 -2.98 12.45 10.85
N VAL A 150 -2.08 11.55 11.28
CA VAL A 150 -1.89 11.18 12.69
C VAL A 150 -0.61 11.80 13.27
N GLU A 151 -0.12 12.90 12.69
CA GLU A 151 1.10 13.61 13.10
C GLU A 151 2.37 12.72 13.09
N GLY A 152 2.34 11.65 12.31
CA GLY A 152 3.45 10.71 12.16
C GLY A 152 4.46 11.14 11.10
N THR A 153 5.55 10.39 11.01
CA THR A 153 6.58 10.53 9.98
C THR A 153 6.75 9.23 9.21
N LEU A 154 7.02 9.34 7.90
CA LEU A 154 7.28 8.21 7.02
C LEU A 154 8.61 8.41 6.31
N ARG A 155 9.49 7.41 6.37
CA ARG A 155 10.79 7.41 5.71
C ARG A 155 10.93 6.17 4.84
N LEU A 156 11.47 6.35 3.64
CA LEU A 156 11.78 5.29 2.69
C LEU A 156 13.28 5.32 2.40
N ALA A 157 13.93 4.18 2.61
CA ALA A 157 15.30 3.93 2.18
C ALA A 157 15.29 2.74 1.22
N SER A 158 15.65 2.99 -0.05
CA SER A 158 15.59 1.95 -1.10
C SER A 158 16.71 2.18 -2.13
N PRO A 159 17.98 1.94 -1.74
CA PRO A 159 19.10 2.07 -2.66
C PRO A 159 18.97 1.07 -3.82
N PRO A 160 19.31 1.46 -5.06
CA PRO A 160 19.31 0.54 -6.19
C PRO A 160 20.22 -0.66 -5.94
N GLY A 161 19.72 -1.87 -6.16
CA GLY A 161 20.44 -3.13 -5.91
C GLY A 161 20.51 -3.55 -4.44
N GLY A 162 19.86 -2.83 -3.55
CA GLY A 162 19.86 -3.10 -2.11
C GLY A 162 18.46 -3.29 -1.52
N PRO A 163 18.37 -3.56 -0.22
CA PRO A 163 17.10 -3.76 0.44
C PRO A 163 16.26 -2.47 0.46
N THR A 164 14.93 -2.64 0.52
CA THR A 164 14.02 -1.52 0.79
C THR A 164 13.60 -1.56 2.25
N THR A 165 13.65 -0.42 2.92
CA THR A 165 13.13 -0.24 4.28
C THR A 165 12.17 0.92 4.29
N LEU A 166 10.93 0.65 4.72
CA LEU A 166 9.91 1.65 5.01
C LEU A 166 9.75 1.75 6.52
N LEU A 167 9.94 2.95 7.06
CA LEU A 167 9.83 3.24 8.48
C LEU A 167 8.75 4.29 8.71
N ALA A 168 7.76 3.97 9.55
CA ALA A 168 6.78 4.93 10.03
C ALA A 168 6.88 5.07 11.55
N GLU A 169 6.85 6.32 12.03
CA GLU A 169 6.80 6.68 13.43
C GLU A 169 5.46 7.40 13.70
N LEU A 170 4.63 6.82 14.55
CA LEU A 170 3.26 7.23 14.77
C LEU A 170 3.06 7.64 16.22
N PRO A 171 2.84 8.92 16.54
CA PRO A 171 2.49 9.35 17.89
C PRO A 171 1.18 8.73 18.36
N CYS A 172 1.15 8.18 19.58
CA CYS A 172 -0.04 7.53 20.14
C CYS A 172 -0.53 8.15 21.46
N GLY A 173 -0.05 9.35 21.78
CA GLY A 173 -0.40 10.04 23.02
C GLY A 173 0.19 9.33 24.26
N SER A 174 0.24 10.07 25.32
CA SER A 174 0.55 9.55 26.67
C SER A 174 -0.70 9.03 27.35
#